data_de3caab9bc20455a0773fdc4d6a11c79
#
_entry.id   de3caab9bc20455a0773fdc4d6a11c79
#
_cell.length_a   1.000
_cell.length_b   1.000
_cell.length_c   1.000
_cell.angle_alpha   90.00
_cell.angle_beta   90.00
_cell.angle_gamma   90.00
#
_symmetry.space_group_name_H-M   'P 1'
#
loop_
_entity.id
_entity.type
_entity.pdbx_description
1 polymer ?
#
loop_
_entity_poly.entity_id
_entity_poly.type
_entity_poly.pdbx_seq_one_letter_code
_entity_poly.pdbx_strand_id
1 'polypeptide(L)'
;AASAAPPPPRRRLFAPAAARVLPRVHVDAHVERSLRRTLPVVDAADVAIRRLVGVGGFAKVYRGVLRERHGGEERRRSVAVKALESPPHGEVGVRVFVKEVELMSRLHHPNVLRLIGVCVGEDTLAVLTDYMPRGSIYTWLRRHCRGQPPPLPLALRLLSQTACGMHYLHSCSPRVIHRDLKSSNLLLDAQYGVKVADFGLSREYLQTNAMTRVGTLQWVAPEVLLGECYSHKCDLWSFGVVCWELCTAKVPFDGMARSELARKVAVEGLRLPPPEATPRQLLRLMAKCFGKPSTRPEFSRVRR
;
A
#
# COMPACT_ATOMS: atom_id res chain seq x y z
N ALA A 1 -9.72 -60.12 25.36
CA ALA A 1 -9.79 -59.53 24.01
C ALA A 1 -9.55 -58.03 24.12
N ALA A 2 -8.34 -57.57 23.78
CA ALA A 2 -7.99 -56.17 23.77
C ALA A 2 -8.38 -55.57 22.41
N SER A 3 -9.29 -54.59 22.42
CA SER A 3 -9.72 -53.83 21.23
C SER A 3 -8.64 -52.82 20.89
N ALA A 4 -8.04 -52.98 19.73
CA ALA A 4 -7.08 -52.01 19.18
C ALA A 4 -7.79 -50.73 18.72
N ALA A 5 -7.28 -49.57 19.15
CA ALA A 5 -7.77 -48.25 18.73
C ALA A 5 -7.54 -48.04 17.22
N PRO A 6 -8.44 -47.35 16.51
CA PRO A 6 -8.28 -47.09 15.10
C PRO A 6 -7.09 -46.12 14.82
N PRO A 7 -6.39 -46.28 13.71
CA PRO A 7 -5.25 -45.41 13.35
C PRO A 7 -5.72 -43.97 13.11
N PRO A 8 -4.87 -42.94 13.40
CA PRO A 8 -5.22 -41.55 13.21
C PRO A 8 -5.44 -41.25 11.71
N PRO A 9 -6.33 -40.28 11.40
CA PRO A 9 -6.63 -39.94 10.02
C PRO A 9 -5.37 -39.43 9.29
N ARG A 10 -5.03 -40.04 8.15
CA ARG A 10 -3.95 -39.61 7.28
C ARG A 10 -4.17 -38.13 6.91
N ARG A 11 -3.20 -37.29 7.25
CA ARG A 11 -3.14 -35.89 6.74
C ARG A 11 -3.27 -35.95 5.23
N ARG A 12 -4.37 -35.41 4.70
CA ARG A 12 -4.49 -35.15 3.26
C ARG A 12 -3.33 -34.26 2.85
N LEU A 13 -2.35 -34.81 2.15
CA LEU A 13 -1.39 -34.05 1.38
C LEU A 13 -2.21 -33.22 0.39
N PHE A 14 -2.26 -31.91 0.61
CA PHE A 14 -2.83 -30.98 -0.34
C PHE A 14 -2.11 -31.19 -1.68
N ALA A 15 -2.85 -31.63 -2.68
CA ALA A 15 -2.36 -31.62 -4.05
C ALA A 15 -1.81 -30.22 -4.35
N PRO A 16 -0.67 -30.09 -5.05
CA PRO A 16 -0.14 -28.78 -5.42
C PRO A 16 -1.23 -28.06 -6.22
N ALA A 17 -1.77 -26.97 -5.67
CA ALA A 17 -2.70 -26.12 -6.41
C ALA A 17 -2.02 -25.78 -7.74
N ALA A 18 -2.66 -26.06 -8.86
CA ALA A 18 -2.16 -25.75 -10.19
C ALA A 18 -1.60 -24.32 -10.19
N ALA A 19 -0.36 -24.16 -10.62
CA ALA A 19 0.29 -22.85 -10.67
C ALA A 19 -0.60 -21.92 -11.54
N ARG A 20 -1.13 -20.88 -10.93
CA ARG A 20 -1.93 -19.89 -11.68
C ARG A 20 -1.00 -19.16 -12.63
N VAL A 21 -1.45 -19.02 -13.87
CA VAL A 21 -0.74 -18.25 -14.90
C VAL A 21 -0.99 -16.76 -14.63
N LEU A 22 -0.01 -15.91 -14.91
CA LEU A 22 -0.17 -14.45 -14.85
C LEU A 22 -1.28 -14.01 -15.83
N PRO A 23 -2.09 -12.99 -15.48
CA PRO A 23 -3.05 -12.41 -16.39
C PRO A 23 -2.37 -11.93 -17.67
N ARG A 24 -3.05 -12.10 -18.80
CA ARG A 24 -2.55 -11.60 -20.08
C ARG A 24 -2.91 -10.13 -20.25
N VAL A 25 -1.93 -9.34 -20.66
CA VAL A 25 -2.09 -7.93 -21.04
C VAL A 25 -1.12 -7.62 -22.17
N HIS A 26 -1.64 -7.04 -23.25
CA HIS A 26 -0.75 -6.65 -24.36
C HIS A 26 0.17 -5.51 -23.93
N VAL A 27 1.47 -5.70 -24.15
CA VAL A 27 2.52 -4.73 -23.86
C VAL A 27 3.22 -4.37 -25.15
N ASP A 28 3.22 -3.08 -25.48
CA ASP A 28 3.94 -2.57 -26.65
C ASP A 28 5.44 -2.92 -26.57
N ALA A 29 6.01 -3.33 -27.69
CA ALA A 29 7.43 -3.76 -27.76
C ALA A 29 8.42 -2.65 -27.37
N HIS A 30 8.04 -1.36 -27.53
CA HIS A 30 8.88 -0.24 -27.09
C HIS A 30 8.88 -0.15 -25.56
N VAL A 31 7.73 -0.29 -24.91
CA VAL A 31 7.58 -0.32 -23.45
C VAL A 31 8.34 -1.51 -22.86
N GLU A 32 8.20 -2.69 -23.45
CA GLU A 32 8.94 -3.89 -23.01
C GLU A 32 10.46 -3.66 -23.06
N ARG A 33 10.99 -3.17 -24.17
CA ARG A 33 12.42 -2.86 -24.33
C ARG A 33 12.90 -1.81 -23.32
N SER A 34 12.10 -0.77 -23.06
CA SER A 34 12.43 0.24 -22.07
C SER A 34 12.56 -0.34 -20.67
N LEU A 35 11.58 -1.13 -20.25
CA LEU A 35 11.58 -1.78 -18.94
C LEU A 35 12.75 -2.74 -18.77
N ARG A 36 13.06 -3.56 -19.81
CA ARG A 36 14.21 -4.49 -19.78
C ARG A 36 15.56 -3.79 -19.64
N ARG A 37 15.68 -2.56 -20.12
CA ARG A 37 16.92 -1.78 -20.03
C ARG A 37 17.10 -1.09 -18.67
N THR A 38 16.04 -0.75 -17.99
CA THR A 38 16.06 0.13 -16.82
C THR A 38 15.76 -0.59 -15.51
N LEU A 39 15.17 -1.78 -15.57
CA LEU A 39 14.69 -2.50 -14.39
C LEU A 39 15.25 -3.92 -14.29
N PRO A 40 15.38 -4.49 -13.09
CA PRO A 40 15.69 -5.90 -12.92
C PRO A 40 14.51 -6.73 -13.46
N VAL A 41 14.77 -7.49 -14.51
CA VAL A 41 13.78 -8.39 -15.13
C VAL A 41 13.86 -9.76 -14.48
N VAL A 42 12.71 -10.31 -14.15
CA VAL A 42 12.52 -11.65 -13.59
C VAL A 42 11.79 -12.50 -14.61
N ASP A 43 12.28 -13.71 -14.86
CA ASP A 43 11.58 -14.65 -15.75
C ASP A 43 10.27 -15.10 -15.07
N ALA A 44 9.18 -15.04 -15.82
CA ALA A 44 7.87 -15.49 -15.33
C ALA A 44 7.88 -16.98 -14.94
N ALA A 45 8.74 -17.80 -15.56
CA ALA A 45 8.94 -19.20 -15.22
C ALA A 45 9.54 -19.42 -13.82
N ASP A 46 10.27 -18.42 -13.29
CA ASP A 46 10.81 -18.46 -11.93
C ASP A 46 9.81 -17.98 -10.85
N VAL A 47 8.61 -17.55 -11.26
CA VAL A 47 7.58 -17.02 -10.35
C VAL A 47 6.39 -17.96 -10.27
N ALA A 48 6.28 -18.69 -9.17
CA ALA A 48 5.12 -19.53 -8.90
C ALA A 48 4.01 -18.72 -8.21
N ILE A 49 2.94 -18.40 -8.93
CA ILE A 49 1.74 -17.73 -8.39
C ILE A 49 0.97 -18.69 -7.49
N ARG A 50 0.55 -18.23 -6.31
CA ARG A 50 -0.14 -19.04 -5.30
C ARG A 50 -1.59 -18.62 -5.12
N ARG A 51 -1.84 -17.54 -4.40
CA ARG A 51 -3.20 -17.09 -4.07
C ARG A 51 -3.36 -15.59 -4.33
N LEU A 52 -4.56 -15.20 -4.70
CA LEU A 52 -4.97 -13.80 -4.75
C LEU A 52 -5.01 -13.23 -3.33
N VAL A 53 -4.39 -12.08 -3.11
CA VAL A 53 -4.33 -11.39 -1.82
C VAL A 53 -4.90 -9.98 -1.86
N GLY A 54 -5.06 -9.40 -3.06
CA GLY A 54 -5.66 -8.07 -3.25
C GLY A 54 -6.16 -7.88 -4.66
N VAL A 55 -7.17 -7.01 -4.81
CA VAL A 55 -7.72 -6.57 -6.10
C VAL A 55 -7.67 -5.05 -6.11
N GLY A 56 -6.93 -4.48 -7.03
CA GLY A 56 -6.88 -3.05 -7.30
C GLY A 56 -7.72 -2.65 -8.51
N GLY A 57 -7.68 -1.38 -8.87
CA GLY A 57 -8.44 -0.84 -10.01
C GLY A 57 -8.03 -1.43 -11.36
N PHE A 58 -6.74 -1.72 -11.55
CA PHE A 58 -6.16 -2.17 -12.83
C PHE A 58 -5.24 -3.38 -12.66
N ALA A 59 -5.00 -3.82 -11.44
CA ALA A 59 -4.07 -4.90 -11.18
C ALA A 59 -4.61 -5.80 -10.06
N LYS A 60 -4.28 -7.07 -10.15
CA LYS A 60 -4.48 -8.04 -9.08
C LYS A 60 -3.15 -8.33 -8.39
N VAL A 61 -3.19 -8.44 -7.07
CA VAL A 61 -2.02 -8.77 -6.27
C VAL A 61 -2.12 -10.22 -5.81
N TYR A 62 -1.09 -10.99 -6.13
CA TYR A 62 -0.98 -12.38 -5.73
C TYR A 62 0.17 -12.57 -4.76
N ARG A 63 0.04 -13.48 -3.83
CA ARG A 63 1.20 -14.08 -3.17
C ARG A 63 1.84 -15.05 -4.14
N GLY A 64 3.16 -14.93 -4.36
CA GLY A 64 3.97 -15.82 -5.16
C GLY A 64 5.19 -16.32 -4.41
N VAL A 65 5.93 -17.20 -5.06
CA VAL A 65 7.26 -17.68 -4.66
C VAL A 65 8.19 -17.46 -5.84
N LEU A 66 9.20 -16.63 -5.63
CA LEU A 66 10.30 -16.43 -6.57
C LEU A 66 11.40 -17.46 -6.31
N ARG A 67 11.88 -18.12 -7.36
CA ARG A 67 13.06 -18.97 -7.37
C ARG A 67 14.25 -18.13 -7.81
N GLU A 68 15.21 -17.94 -6.92
CA GLU A 68 16.46 -17.23 -7.18
C GLU A 68 17.60 -18.27 -7.24
N ARG A 69 18.44 -18.19 -8.27
CA ARG A 69 19.61 -19.06 -8.42
C ARG A 69 20.87 -18.22 -8.20
N HIS A 70 21.62 -18.51 -7.15
CA HIS A 70 22.90 -17.87 -6.87
C HIS A 70 23.96 -18.94 -6.58
N GLY A 71 25.03 -18.95 -7.36
CA GLY A 71 26.18 -19.84 -7.12
C GLY A 71 25.83 -21.34 -7.11
N GLY A 72 24.81 -21.76 -7.87
CA GLY A 72 24.33 -23.16 -7.91
C GLY A 72 23.29 -23.51 -6.84
N GLU A 73 23.02 -22.66 -5.88
CA GLU A 73 21.97 -22.85 -4.87
C GLU A 73 20.63 -22.25 -5.34
N GLU A 74 19.54 -23.02 -5.17
CA GLU A 74 18.18 -22.52 -5.35
C GLU A 74 17.63 -21.97 -4.04
N ARG A 75 17.30 -20.69 -4.02
CA ARG A 75 16.62 -20.04 -2.90
C ARG A 75 15.18 -19.70 -3.28
N ARG A 76 14.26 -19.90 -2.34
CA ARG A 76 12.83 -19.58 -2.52
C ARG A 76 12.45 -18.42 -1.63
N ARG A 77 11.94 -17.34 -2.24
CA ARG A 77 11.51 -16.14 -1.58
C ARG A 77 10.02 -15.93 -1.78
N SER A 78 9.27 -15.63 -0.68
CA SER A 78 7.89 -15.17 -0.81
C SER A 78 7.86 -13.75 -1.35
N VAL A 79 7.08 -13.53 -2.40
CA VAL A 79 6.91 -12.24 -3.07
C VAL A 79 5.43 -11.88 -3.21
N ALA A 80 5.13 -10.58 -3.29
CA ALA A 80 3.87 -10.10 -3.82
C ALA A 80 4.04 -9.81 -5.31
N VAL A 81 3.09 -10.28 -6.11
CA VAL A 81 3.09 -10.12 -7.57
C VAL A 81 1.88 -9.28 -7.94
N LYS A 82 2.09 -8.00 -8.25
CA LYS A 82 1.07 -7.07 -8.74
C LYS A 82 1.03 -7.19 -10.25
N ALA A 83 0.10 -7.99 -10.76
CA ALA A 83 -0.08 -8.25 -12.18
C ALA A 83 -1.13 -7.32 -12.76
N LEU A 84 -0.79 -6.64 -13.85
CA LEU A 84 -1.72 -5.82 -14.61
C LEU A 84 -2.71 -6.75 -15.31
N GLU A 85 -3.99 -6.43 -15.22
CA GLU A 85 -5.03 -7.04 -16.05
C GLU A 85 -5.39 -6.10 -17.19
N SER A 86 -6.01 -6.63 -18.25
CA SER A 86 -6.46 -5.81 -19.40
C SER A 86 -7.17 -4.55 -18.89
N PRO A 87 -6.55 -3.37 -18.99
CA PRO A 87 -7.12 -2.18 -18.39
C PRO A 87 -8.35 -1.74 -19.15
N PRO A 88 -9.40 -1.28 -18.48
CA PRO A 88 -10.57 -0.70 -19.14
C PRO A 88 -10.24 0.53 -20.02
N HIS A 89 -9.01 1.03 -19.95
CA HIS A 89 -8.50 2.21 -20.66
C HIS A 89 -7.21 1.95 -21.48
N GLY A 90 -6.93 0.72 -21.92
CA GLY A 90 -5.84 0.37 -22.84
C GLY A 90 -4.46 0.91 -22.43
N GLU A 91 -3.82 1.66 -23.33
CA GLU A 91 -2.46 2.20 -23.15
C GLU A 91 -2.25 3.11 -21.93
N VAL A 92 -3.30 3.81 -21.46
CA VAL A 92 -3.19 4.71 -20.31
C VAL A 92 -2.85 3.94 -19.04
N GLY A 93 -3.47 2.77 -18.83
CA GLY A 93 -3.20 1.91 -17.68
C GLY A 93 -1.76 1.39 -17.67
N VAL A 94 -1.25 1.00 -18.83
CA VAL A 94 0.15 0.54 -18.98
C VAL A 94 1.12 1.67 -18.65
N ARG A 95 0.92 2.87 -19.19
CA ARG A 95 1.78 4.03 -18.93
C ARG A 95 1.83 4.42 -17.44
N VAL A 96 0.68 4.42 -16.77
CA VAL A 96 0.60 4.70 -15.32
C VAL A 96 1.37 3.65 -14.53
N PHE A 97 1.19 2.37 -14.86
CA PHE A 97 1.88 1.27 -14.21
C PHE A 97 3.41 1.35 -14.40
N VAL A 98 3.87 1.65 -15.60
CA VAL A 98 5.30 1.83 -15.93
C VAL A 98 5.91 2.97 -15.11
N LYS A 99 5.26 4.14 -15.07
CA LYS A 99 5.73 5.28 -14.26
C LYS A 99 5.84 4.94 -12.77
N GLU A 100 4.87 4.17 -12.23
CA GLU A 100 4.93 3.69 -10.83
C GLU A 100 6.15 2.81 -10.61
N VAL A 101 6.41 1.87 -11.51
CA VAL A 101 7.53 0.93 -11.39
C VAL A 101 8.88 1.61 -11.53
N GLU A 102 9.02 2.54 -12.47
CA GLU A 102 10.23 3.37 -12.64
C GLU A 102 10.50 4.22 -11.40
N LEU A 103 9.46 4.76 -10.77
CA LEU A 103 9.61 5.46 -9.50
C LEU A 103 10.07 4.50 -8.40
N MET A 104 9.42 3.33 -8.27
CA MET A 104 9.78 2.33 -7.27
C MET A 104 11.22 1.86 -7.37
N SER A 105 11.77 1.75 -8.60
CA SER A 105 13.13 1.26 -8.81
C SER A 105 14.21 2.17 -8.21
N ARG A 106 13.91 3.44 -8.03
CA ARG A 106 14.82 4.46 -7.49
C ARG A 106 14.72 4.62 -5.98
N LEU A 107 13.73 3.98 -5.35
CA LEU A 107 13.42 4.17 -3.94
C LEU A 107 13.94 3.01 -3.09
N HIS A 108 14.87 3.34 -2.17
CA HIS A 108 15.51 2.37 -1.29
C HIS A 108 15.46 2.86 0.16
N HIS A 109 14.49 2.37 0.94
CA HIS A 109 14.35 2.71 2.35
C HIS A 109 13.66 1.57 3.11
N PRO A 110 14.03 1.25 4.36
CA PRO A 110 13.45 0.15 5.12
C PRO A 110 11.93 0.26 5.31
N ASN A 111 11.38 1.47 5.34
CA ASN A 111 9.95 1.73 5.50
C ASN A 111 9.24 2.11 4.19
N VAL A 112 9.83 1.82 3.04
CA VAL A 112 9.19 1.95 1.72
C VAL A 112 9.20 0.58 1.05
N LEU A 113 8.10 0.21 0.39
CA LEU A 113 7.98 -1.09 -0.26
C LEU A 113 8.99 -1.21 -1.40
N ARG A 114 9.85 -2.23 -1.34
CA ARG A 114 10.95 -2.42 -2.27
C ARG A 114 10.48 -3.15 -3.53
N LEU A 115 10.87 -2.63 -4.69
CA LEU A 115 10.83 -3.35 -5.94
C LEU A 115 11.88 -4.48 -5.92
N ILE A 116 11.47 -5.70 -6.26
CA ILE A 116 12.36 -6.84 -6.48
C ILE A 116 12.71 -6.94 -7.97
N GLY A 117 11.70 -6.79 -8.83
CA GLY A 117 11.85 -6.86 -10.28
C GLY A 117 10.51 -6.80 -11.00
N VAL A 118 10.58 -6.94 -12.31
CA VAL A 118 9.41 -6.96 -13.19
C VAL A 118 9.40 -8.24 -14.02
N CYS A 119 8.21 -8.84 -14.19
CA CYS A 119 7.97 -9.79 -15.27
C CYS A 119 7.36 -9.02 -16.44
N VAL A 120 8.05 -8.99 -17.56
CA VAL A 120 7.59 -8.30 -18.78
C VAL A 120 7.80 -9.19 -20.00
N GLY A 121 6.78 -9.30 -20.83
CA GLY A 121 6.73 -10.00 -22.09
C GLY A 121 5.57 -9.49 -22.92
N GLU A 122 5.39 -10.04 -24.12
CA GLU A 122 4.37 -9.61 -25.08
C GLU A 122 2.96 -9.53 -24.46
N ASP A 123 2.62 -10.50 -23.61
CA ASP A 123 1.32 -10.61 -22.94
C ASP A 123 1.41 -10.54 -21.41
N THR A 124 2.49 -10.03 -20.85
CA THR A 124 2.69 -10.08 -19.40
C THR A 124 3.35 -8.82 -18.90
N LEU A 125 2.72 -8.20 -17.88
CA LEU A 125 3.30 -7.11 -17.13
C LEU A 125 2.94 -7.25 -15.65
N ALA A 126 3.95 -7.58 -14.83
CA ALA A 126 3.78 -7.71 -13.39
C ALA A 126 4.99 -7.16 -12.63
N VAL A 127 4.73 -6.64 -11.45
CA VAL A 127 5.74 -6.12 -10.51
C VAL A 127 5.87 -7.08 -9.34
N LEU A 128 7.11 -7.40 -8.99
CA LEU A 128 7.44 -8.20 -7.82
C LEU A 128 7.96 -7.29 -6.71
N THR A 129 7.37 -7.43 -5.52
CA THR A 129 7.78 -6.72 -4.31
C THR A 129 7.93 -7.68 -3.13
N ASP A 130 8.45 -7.18 -2.01
CA ASP A 130 8.43 -7.94 -0.77
C ASP A 130 6.99 -8.35 -0.41
N TYR A 131 6.79 -9.62 -0.01
CA TYR A 131 5.50 -10.06 0.50
C TYR A 131 5.34 -9.66 1.96
N MET A 132 4.25 -8.98 2.26
CA MET A 132 3.92 -8.46 3.59
C MET A 132 2.86 -9.35 4.25
N PRO A 133 3.26 -10.31 5.10
CA PRO A 133 2.39 -11.42 5.54
C PRO A 133 1.24 -10.99 6.45
N ARG A 134 1.36 -9.85 7.13
CA ARG A 134 0.28 -9.32 7.99
C ARG A 134 -0.72 -8.44 7.24
N GLY A 135 -0.50 -8.21 5.92
CA GLY A 135 -1.33 -7.33 5.10
C GLY A 135 -1.18 -5.87 5.47
N SER A 136 -2.20 -5.07 5.22
CA SER A 136 -2.20 -3.64 5.53
C SER A 136 -2.60 -3.35 6.98
N ILE A 137 -2.19 -2.18 7.50
CA ILE A 137 -2.65 -1.68 8.82
C ILE A 137 -4.18 -1.67 8.87
N TYR A 138 -4.86 -1.23 7.79
CA TYR A 138 -6.32 -1.25 7.70
C TYR A 138 -6.90 -2.65 7.97
N THR A 139 -6.44 -3.64 7.22
CA THR A 139 -6.91 -5.02 7.34
C THR A 139 -6.56 -5.62 8.72
N TRP A 140 -5.37 -5.30 9.21
CA TRP A 140 -4.88 -5.77 10.50
C TRP A 140 -5.72 -5.22 11.66
N LEU A 141 -6.01 -3.91 11.67
CA LEU A 141 -6.88 -3.30 12.67
C LEU A 141 -8.26 -3.97 12.71
N ARG A 142 -8.87 -4.22 11.54
CA ARG A 142 -10.22 -4.84 11.47
C ARG A 142 -10.22 -6.29 11.93
N ARG A 143 -9.20 -7.07 11.57
CA ARG A 143 -9.17 -8.51 11.86
C ARG A 143 -8.67 -8.85 13.25
N HIS A 144 -7.72 -8.09 13.78
CA HIS A 144 -7.01 -8.46 15.02
C HIS A 144 -7.38 -7.56 16.20
N CYS A 145 -7.69 -6.29 15.95
CA CYS A 145 -7.97 -5.34 17.01
C CYS A 145 -9.46 -5.30 17.42
N ARG A 146 -10.38 -5.84 16.60
CA ARG A 146 -11.81 -5.97 16.90
C ARG A 146 -12.45 -4.72 17.52
N GLY A 147 -12.10 -3.53 17.00
CA GLY A 147 -12.59 -2.25 17.51
C GLY A 147 -11.86 -1.69 18.74
N GLN A 148 -10.89 -2.42 19.30
CA GLN A 148 -10.00 -1.91 20.35
C GLN A 148 -8.69 -1.43 19.74
N PRO A 149 -8.16 -0.26 20.14
CA PRO A 149 -6.87 0.19 19.65
C PRO A 149 -5.75 -0.76 20.06
N PRO A 150 -4.68 -0.91 19.23
CA PRO A 150 -3.50 -1.65 19.63
C PRO A 150 -2.81 -1.01 20.83
N PRO A 151 -1.96 -1.77 21.56
CA PRO A 151 -1.15 -1.20 22.62
C PRO A 151 -0.39 0.03 22.15
N LEU A 152 -0.39 1.10 22.94
CA LEU A 152 0.21 2.38 22.58
C LEU A 152 1.66 2.27 22.06
N PRO A 153 2.56 1.47 22.69
CA PRO A 153 3.92 1.32 22.17
C PRO A 153 3.95 0.78 20.73
N LEU A 154 3.05 -0.14 20.38
CA LEU A 154 2.94 -0.66 19.03
C LEU A 154 2.39 0.40 18.07
N ALA A 155 1.33 1.12 18.46
CA ALA A 155 0.79 2.22 17.66
C ALA A 155 1.87 3.28 17.35
N LEU A 156 2.61 3.72 18.35
CA LEU A 156 3.69 4.70 18.20
C LEU A 156 4.80 4.17 17.29
N ARG A 157 5.17 2.89 17.42
CA ARG A 157 6.16 2.26 16.54
C ARG A 157 5.71 2.26 15.08
N LEU A 158 4.44 1.90 14.81
CA LEU A 158 3.89 1.90 13.46
C LEU A 158 3.84 3.31 12.87
N LEU A 159 3.45 4.31 13.67
CA LEU A 159 3.42 5.72 13.27
C LEU A 159 4.83 6.26 12.99
N SER A 160 5.80 5.98 13.85
CA SER A 160 7.20 6.40 13.66
C SER A 160 7.77 5.83 12.38
N GLN A 161 7.59 4.54 12.10
CA GLN A 161 8.06 3.89 10.88
C GLN A 161 7.38 4.46 9.63
N THR A 162 6.06 4.72 9.69
CA THR A 162 5.34 5.42 8.63
C THR A 162 5.95 6.80 8.38
N ALA A 163 6.19 7.57 9.43
CA ALA A 163 6.80 8.90 9.32
C ALA A 163 8.22 8.86 8.74
N CYS A 164 9.01 7.82 9.07
CA CYS A 164 10.34 7.61 8.48
C CYS A 164 10.24 7.35 6.96
N GLY A 165 9.36 6.46 6.52
CA GLY A 165 9.12 6.20 5.10
C GLY A 165 8.64 7.44 4.34
N MET A 166 7.68 8.18 4.91
CA MET A 166 7.16 9.42 4.33
C MET A 166 8.20 10.54 4.31
N HIS A 167 9.03 10.65 5.35
CA HIS A 167 10.15 11.59 5.35
C HIS A 167 11.12 11.31 4.22
N TYR A 168 11.48 10.05 4.02
CA TYR A 168 12.35 9.65 2.92
C TYR A 168 11.75 10.06 1.56
N LEU A 169 10.48 9.75 1.28
CA LEU A 169 9.80 10.13 0.04
C LEU A 169 9.81 11.65 -0.17
N HIS A 170 9.51 12.42 0.87
CA HIS A 170 9.52 13.89 0.82
C HIS A 170 10.92 14.51 0.69
N SER A 171 11.97 13.77 1.02
CA SER A 171 13.37 14.20 0.91
C SER A 171 14.01 13.85 -0.43
N CYS A 172 13.34 13.08 -1.27
CA CYS A 172 13.83 12.76 -2.62
C CYS A 172 13.94 14.01 -3.51
N SER A 173 14.82 13.95 -4.50
CA SER A 173 14.91 14.96 -5.57
C SER A 173 14.68 14.30 -6.94
N PRO A 174 13.58 14.61 -7.64
CA PRO A 174 12.45 15.44 -7.19
C PRO A 174 11.69 14.82 -6.03
N ARG A 175 11.03 15.67 -5.23
CA ARG A 175 10.22 15.24 -4.08
C ARG A 175 9.08 14.32 -4.52
N VAL A 176 8.93 13.20 -3.84
CA VAL A 176 7.84 12.25 -4.06
C VAL A 176 6.71 12.54 -3.08
N ILE A 177 5.56 12.93 -3.61
CA ILE A 177 4.32 13.14 -2.84
C ILE A 177 3.47 11.88 -3.02
N HIS A 178 3.00 11.29 -1.92
CA HIS A 178 2.25 10.02 -1.94
C HIS A 178 0.84 10.19 -2.51
N ARG A 179 0.10 11.21 -2.09
CA ARG A 179 -1.25 11.60 -2.51
C ARG A 179 -2.38 10.61 -2.16
N ASP A 180 -2.07 9.38 -1.82
CA ASP A 180 -3.03 8.36 -1.40
C ASP A 180 -2.56 7.65 -0.11
N LEU A 181 -1.96 8.40 0.83
CA LEU A 181 -1.55 7.85 2.11
C LEU A 181 -2.80 7.49 2.93
N LYS A 182 -2.89 6.20 3.28
CA LYS A 182 -4.00 5.63 4.08
C LYS A 182 -3.55 4.32 4.70
N SER A 183 -4.25 3.87 5.72
CA SER A 183 -3.90 2.63 6.44
C SER A 183 -3.91 1.37 5.56
N SER A 184 -4.63 1.36 4.44
CA SER A 184 -4.61 0.26 3.47
C SER A 184 -3.33 0.21 2.61
N ASN A 185 -2.60 1.33 2.50
CA ASN A 185 -1.33 1.44 1.77
C ASN A 185 -0.10 1.36 2.69
N LEU A 186 -0.30 1.06 3.98
CA LEU A 186 0.74 0.80 4.96
C LEU A 186 0.77 -0.69 5.28
N LEU A 187 1.74 -1.39 4.73
CA LEU A 187 1.84 -2.84 4.81
C LEU A 187 2.72 -3.29 5.97
N LEU A 188 2.37 -4.42 6.58
CA LEU A 188 3.05 -4.96 7.77
C LEU A 188 3.79 -6.26 7.44
N ASP A 189 5.06 -6.32 7.77
CA ASP A 189 5.85 -7.55 7.76
C ASP A 189 5.54 -8.46 8.96
N ALA A 190 6.25 -9.59 9.08
CA ALA A 190 6.05 -10.55 10.16
C ALA A 190 6.37 -9.99 11.55
N GLN A 191 7.26 -9.01 11.65
CA GLN A 191 7.74 -8.36 12.87
C GLN A 191 7.04 -7.02 13.16
N TYR A 192 5.95 -6.71 12.46
CA TYR A 192 5.27 -5.41 12.48
C TYR A 192 6.16 -4.26 11.98
N GLY A 193 7.04 -4.54 11.03
CA GLY A 193 7.72 -3.52 10.26
C GLY A 193 6.75 -2.91 9.24
N VAL A 194 6.68 -1.56 9.17
CA VAL A 194 5.82 -0.85 8.22
C VAL A 194 6.57 -0.59 6.93
N LYS A 195 5.91 -0.86 5.81
CA LYS A 195 6.34 -0.41 4.48
C LYS A 195 5.23 0.40 3.81
N VAL A 196 5.57 1.63 3.43
CA VAL A 196 4.70 2.51 2.63
C VAL A 196 4.64 1.95 1.21
N ALA A 197 3.44 1.76 0.69
CA ALA A 197 3.16 1.14 -0.61
C ALA A 197 2.20 2.01 -1.44
N ASP A 198 2.08 1.72 -2.74
CA ASP A 198 1.18 2.40 -3.69
C ASP A 198 1.38 3.93 -3.72
N PHE A 199 2.64 4.36 -3.74
CA PHE A 199 3.06 5.74 -3.94
C PHE A 199 3.30 5.98 -5.44
N GLY A 200 2.85 7.11 -5.96
CA GLY A 200 3.12 7.49 -7.35
C GLY A 200 1.93 7.48 -8.27
N LEU A 201 0.71 7.42 -7.73
CA LEU A 201 -0.47 7.71 -8.55
C LEU A 201 -0.25 9.07 -9.22
N SER A 202 -0.02 9.04 -10.54
CA SER A 202 0.31 10.24 -11.30
C SER A 202 -0.80 11.26 -11.16
N ARG A 203 -0.44 12.56 -11.17
CA ARG A 203 -1.39 13.68 -11.11
C ARG A 203 -2.48 13.55 -12.19
N GLU A 204 -2.15 13.02 -13.36
CA GLU A 204 -3.06 12.75 -14.48
C GLU A 204 -4.14 11.71 -14.13
N TYR A 205 -3.78 10.69 -13.32
CA TYR A 205 -4.71 9.66 -12.91
C TYR A 205 -5.70 10.13 -11.84
N LEU A 206 -5.25 10.99 -10.91
CA LEU A 206 -6.12 11.58 -9.88
C LEU A 206 -7.14 12.55 -10.47
N GLN A 207 -6.82 13.23 -11.56
CA GLN A 207 -7.73 14.15 -12.25
C GLN A 207 -8.82 13.43 -13.04
N THR A 208 -8.53 12.22 -13.55
CA THR A 208 -9.44 11.58 -14.50
C THR A 208 -10.48 10.65 -13.90
N ASN A 209 -10.31 10.00 -12.72
CA ASN A 209 -11.36 9.13 -12.14
C ASN A 209 -10.98 8.37 -10.84
N ALA A 210 -9.77 8.45 -10.30
CA ALA A 210 -9.34 7.59 -9.20
C ALA A 210 -9.87 8.03 -7.83
N MET A 211 -10.14 9.33 -7.64
CA MET A 211 -10.77 9.83 -6.42
C MET A 211 -12.24 9.38 -6.28
N THR A 212 -12.84 8.89 -7.36
CA THR A 212 -14.25 8.47 -7.38
C THR A 212 -14.48 7.02 -6.94
N ARG A 213 -13.42 6.20 -6.73
CA ARG A 213 -13.60 4.82 -6.29
C ARG A 213 -13.64 4.68 -4.78
N VAL A 214 -14.61 3.93 -4.33
CA VAL A 214 -15.01 3.54 -2.97
C VAL A 214 -13.90 3.65 -1.92
N GLY A 215 -14.09 4.52 -0.91
CA GLY A 215 -13.39 4.44 0.37
C GLY A 215 -12.12 5.29 0.55
N THR A 216 -11.70 6.14 -0.40
CA THR A 216 -10.45 6.91 -0.27
C THR A 216 -10.65 8.33 0.30
N LEU A 217 -11.83 8.92 0.18
CA LEU A 217 -12.07 10.32 0.56
C LEU A 217 -11.82 10.62 2.04
N GLN A 218 -11.93 9.63 2.91
CA GLN A 218 -11.72 9.79 4.35
C GLN A 218 -10.31 10.26 4.73
N TRP A 219 -9.31 10.00 3.88
CA TRP A 219 -7.90 10.39 4.10
C TRP A 219 -7.48 11.63 3.32
N VAL A 220 -8.35 12.15 2.44
CA VAL A 220 -8.02 13.24 1.52
C VAL A 220 -8.08 14.59 2.24
N ALA A 221 -7.06 15.42 2.04
CA ALA A 221 -6.97 16.75 2.61
C ALA A 221 -8.00 17.72 2.00
N PRO A 222 -8.51 18.70 2.78
CA PRO A 222 -9.53 19.66 2.33
C PRO A 222 -9.18 20.37 1.03
N GLU A 223 -7.94 20.87 0.91
CA GLU A 223 -7.46 21.59 -0.27
C GLU A 223 -7.45 20.69 -1.54
N VAL A 224 -7.25 19.38 -1.35
CA VAL A 224 -7.30 18.41 -2.46
C VAL A 224 -8.76 18.12 -2.86
N LEU A 225 -9.67 18.05 -1.89
CA LEU A 225 -11.11 17.90 -2.14
C LEU A 225 -11.70 19.09 -2.89
N LEU A 226 -11.18 20.30 -2.64
CA LEU A 226 -11.58 21.55 -3.32
C LEU A 226 -10.95 21.69 -4.71
N GLY A 227 -10.00 20.83 -5.09
CA GLY A 227 -9.27 20.96 -6.34
C GLY A 227 -8.26 22.13 -6.35
N GLU A 228 -7.90 22.64 -5.17
CA GLU A 228 -6.94 23.73 -5.03
C GLU A 228 -5.51 23.26 -5.28
N CYS A 229 -4.58 24.22 -5.46
CA CYS A 229 -3.16 23.92 -5.51
C CYS A 229 -2.70 23.34 -4.16
N TYR A 230 -2.14 22.14 -4.19
CA TYR A 230 -1.67 21.44 -3.00
C TYR A 230 -0.19 21.08 -3.07
N SER A 231 0.42 20.87 -1.94
CA SER A 231 1.82 20.46 -1.78
C SER A 231 1.90 19.11 -1.06
N HIS A 232 3.11 18.65 -0.79
CA HIS A 232 3.39 17.48 0.05
C HIS A 232 2.71 17.53 1.44
N LYS A 233 2.22 18.69 1.85
CA LYS A 233 1.49 18.86 3.12
C LYS A 233 0.13 18.13 3.14
N CYS A 234 -0.42 17.75 1.99
CA CYS A 234 -1.61 16.92 1.93
C CYS A 234 -1.37 15.52 2.57
N ASP A 235 -0.15 14.98 2.45
CA ASP A 235 0.20 13.69 3.06
C ASP A 235 0.24 13.76 4.60
N LEU A 236 0.51 14.95 5.17
CA LEU A 236 0.47 15.16 6.63
C LEU A 236 -0.97 15.11 7.17
N TRP A 237 -1.95 15.62 6.40
CA TRP A 237 -3.35 15.44 6.73
C TRP A 237 -3.72 13.95 6.79
N SER A 238 -3.39 13.23 5.71
CA SER A 238 -3.64 11.78 5.60
C SER A 238 -2.97 11.01 6.74
N PHE A 239 -1.75 11.39 7.12
CA PHE A 239 -1.05 10.82 8.28
C PHE A 239 -1.80 11.09 9.59
N GLY A 240 -2.36 12.29 9.77
CA GLY A 240 -3.23 12.60 10.92
C GLY A 240 -4.43 11.65 11.02
N VAL A 241 -5.04 11.30 9.89
CA VAL A 241 -6.14 10.31 9.84
C VAL A 241 -5.63 8.92 10.22
N VAL A 242 -4.46 8.50 9.74
CA VAL A 242 -3.84 7.21 10.14
C VAL A 242 -3.51 7.18 11.63
N CYS A 243 -3.04 8.31 12.22
CA CYS A 243 -2.85 8.42 13.67
C CYS A 243 -4.17 8.14 14.40
N TRP A 244 -5.25 8.75 13.94
CA TRP A 244 -6.57 8.57 14.54
C TRP A 244 -7.06 7.10 14.42
N GLU A 245 -6.88 6.46 13.26
CA GLU A 245 -7.23 5.04 13.08
C GLU A 245 -6.47 4.13 14.06
N LEU A 246 -5.18 4.35 14.25
CA LEU A 246 -4.37 3.56 15.19
C LEU A 246 -4.73 3.80 16.64
N CYS A 247 -5.24 4.99 16.99
CA CYS A 247 -5.68 5.32 18.34
C CYS A 247 -7.11 4.85 18.65
N THR A 248 -7.92 4.54 17.63
CA THR A 248 -9.35 4.21 17.82
C THR A 248 -9.72 2.81 17.31
N ALA A 249 -8.94 2.26 16.39
CA ALA A 249 -9.28 1.08 15.58
C ALA A 249 -10.63 1.20 14.84
N LYS A 250 -11.12 2.43 14.63
CA LYS A 250 -12.39 2.74 13.95
C LYS A 250 -12.16 3.16 12.51
N VAL A 251 -13.21 3.12 11.68
CA VAL A 251 -13.20 3.69 10.32
C VAL A 251 -13.37 5.21 10.44
N PRO A 252 -12.50 6.01 9.81
CA PRO A 252 -12.67 7.46 9.83
C PRO A 252 -13.97 7.84 9.11
N PHE A 253 -14.76 8.76 9.71
CA PHE A 253 -16.01 9.26 9.15
C PHE A 253 -17.00 8.14 8.72
N ASP A 254 -17.08 7.07 9.49
CA ASP A 254 -17.92 5.91 9.20
C ASP A 254 -19.39 6.29 9.03
N GLY A 255 -20.08 5.65 8.07
CA GLY A 255 -21.50 5.88 7.77
C GLY A 255 -21.81 7.17 6.99
N MET A 256 -20.82 8.04 6.72
CA MET A 256 -21.06 9.29 6.01
C MET A 256 -21.04 9.10 4.49
N ALA A 257 -22.03 9.65 3.80
CA ALA A 257 -22.06 9.64 2.33
C ALA A 257 -20.88 10.46 1.76
N ARG A 258 -20.35 10.06 0.62
CA ARG A 258 -19.12 10.65 0.03
C ARG A 258 -19.24 12.15 -0.28
N SER A 259 -20.34 12.56 -0.91
CA SER A 259 -20.62 13.96 -1.23
C SER A 259 -20.74 14.80 0.03
N GLU A 260 -21.39 14.26 1.05
CA GLU A 260 -21.54 14.88 2.36
C GLU A 260 -20.18 15.03 3.07
N LEU A 261 -19.38 13.95 3.08
CA LEU A 261 -18.04 13.97 3.67
C LEU A 261 -17.16 15.04 3.03
N ALA A 262 -17.08 15.07 1.70
CA ALA A 262 -16.29 16.05 0.97
C ALA A 262 -16.69 17.48 1.35
N ARG A 263 -18.00 17.79 1.32
CA ARG A 263 -18.53 19.10 1.69
C ARG A 263 -18.22 19.44 3.15
N LYS A 264 -18.52 18.55 4.10
CA LYS A 264 -18.32 18.80 5.54
C LYS A 264 -16.85 19.01 5.89
N VAL A 265 -15.94 18.20 5.35
CA VAL A 265 -14.50 18.31 5.63
C VAL A 265 -13.88 19.54 4.98
N ALA A 266 -14.22 19.78 3.69
CA ALA A 266 -13.58 20.84 2.92
C ALA A 266 -14.19 22.23 3.17
N VAL A 267 -15.52 22.34 3.32
CA VAL A 267 -16.23 23.62 3.43
C VAL A 267 -16.61 23.92 4.88
N GLU A 268 -17.21 22.96 5.60
CA GLU A 268 -17.72 23.19 6.96
C GLU A 268 -16.67 22.97 8.05
N GLY A 269 -15.47 22.53 7.69
CA GLY A 269 -14.40 22.38 8.65
C GLY A 269 -14.53 21.17 9.59
N LEU A 270 -15.34 20.15 9.23
CA LEU A 270 -15.46 18.91 10.00
C LEU A 270 -14.10 18.26 10.19
N ARG A 271 -13.82 17.80 11.40
CA ARG A 271 -12.60 17.06 11.77
C ARG A 271 -12.97 15.82 12.55
N LEU A 272 -12.07 14.84 12.55
CA LEU A 272 -12.18 13.67 13.40
C LEU A 272 -12.09 14.07 14.87
N PRO A 273 -12.95 13.55 15.75
CA PRO A 273 -12.92 13.89 17.17
C PRO A 273 -11.60 13.37 17.79
N PRO A 274 -11.04 14.07 18.79
CA PRO A 274 -9.87 13.61 19.50
C PRO A 274 -10.14 12.23 20.14
N PRO A 275 -9.27 11.22 19.92
CA PRO A 275 -9.47 9.92 20.53
C PRO A 275 -9.28 9.96 22.04
N GLU A 276 -10.12 9.25 22.76
CA GLU A 276 -9.99 9.05 24.20
C GLU A 276 -8.69 8.32 24.57
N ALA A 277 -8.22 8.48 25.80
CA ALA A 277 -7.02 7.82 26.34
C ALA A 277 -5.73 7.96 25.47
N THR A 278 -5.68 8.98 24.62
CA THR A 278 -4.53 9.25 23.75
C THR A 278 -3.58 10.28 24.42
N PRO A 279 -2.24 10.05 24.38
CA PRO A 279 -1.28 10.99 24.94
C PRO A 279 -1.42 12.40 24.38
N ARG A 280 -1.33 13.43 25.23
CA ARG A 280 -1.45 14.84 24.82
C ARG A 280 -0.55 15.24 23.65
N GLN A 281 0.67 14.68 23.59
CA GLN A 281 1.62 14.95 22.51
C GLN A 281 1.08 14.46 21.15
N LEU A 282 0.49 13.26 21.11
CA LEU A 282 -0.09 12.68 19.88
C LEU A 282 -1.37 13.44 19.47
N LEU A 283 -2.20 13.86 20.44
CA LEU A 283 -3.35 14.74 20.16
C LEU A 283 -2.92 16.06 19.54
N ARG A 284 -1.86 16.71 20.08
CA ARG A 284 -1.28 17.94 19.51
C ARG A 284 -0.74 17.72 18.10
N LEU A 285 -0.12 16.57 17.83
CA LEU A 285 0.36 16.23 16.50
C LEU A 285 -0.80 16.08 15.51
N MET A 286 -1.85 15.34 15.87
CA MET A 286 -3.06 15.21 15.04
C MET A 286 -3.71 16.57 14.76
N ALA A 287 -3.86 17.41 15.78
CA ALA A 287 -4.42 18.77 15.61
C ALA A 287 -3.59 19.61 14.62
N LYS A 288 -2.25 19.52 14.67
CA LYS A 288 -1.38 20.18 13.68
C LYS A 288 -1.54 19.59 12.27
N CYS A 289 -1.67 18.26 12.15
CA CYS A 289 -1.92 17.62 10.86
C CYS A 289 -3.25 18.04 10.22
N PHE A 290 -4.28 18.28 11.03
CA PHE A 290 -5.60 18.75 10.58
C PHE A 290 -5.71 20.27 10.41
N GLY A 291 -4.63 21.00 10.62
CA GLY A 291 -4.57 22.45 10.43
C GLY A 291 -4.47 22.87 8.95
N LYS A 292 -4.30 24.19 8.74
CA LYS A 292 -4.03 24.76 7.41
C LYS A 292 -2.73 24.17 6.84
N PRO A 293 -2.59 24.01 5.50
CA PRO A 293 -1.38 23.42 4.90
C PRO A 293 -0.08 24.06 5.38
N SER A 294 -0.03 25.37 5.51
CA SER A 294 1.17 26.12 5.96
C SER A 294 1.58 25.81 7.40
N THR A 295 0.65 25.38 8.25
CA THR A 295 0.91 25.11 9.68
C THR A 295 1.20 23.63 9.97
N ARG A 296 0.96 22.73 9.02
CA ARG A 296 1.25 21.29 9.18
C ARG A 296 2.75 21.06 9.33
N PRO A 297 3.18 20.17 10.21
CA PRO A 297 4.60 19.87 10.39
C PRO A 297 5.24 19.25 9.14
N GLU A 298 6.55 19.12 9.12
CA GLU A 298 7.29 18.24 8.21
C GLU A 298 7.43 16.85 8.83
N PHE A 299 7.52 15.79 8.02
CA PHE A 299 7.76 14.45 8.54
C PHE A 299 9.10 14.33 9.28
N SER A 300 10.09 15.18 8.97
CA SER A 300 11.35 15.26 9.72
C SER A 300 11.15 15.61 11.21
N ARG A 301 10.07 16.33 11.55
CA ARG A 301 9.71 16.68 12.94
C ARG A 301 8.78 15.67 13.59
N VAL A 302 8.06 14.86 12.79
CA VAL A 302 7.11 13.86 13.29
C VAL A 302 7.81 12.59 13.76
N ARG A 303 8.88 12.19 13.09
CA ARG A 303 9.65 10.95 13.38
C ARG A 303 10.46 10.99 14.69
N ARG A 304 10.59 12.14 15.33
CA ARG A 304 11.26 12.35 16.61
C ARG A 304 10.31 12.18 17.79
#